data_71bf1bd7596891f099afbe961d66a448
#
_entry.id   71bf1bd7596891f099afbe961d66a448
#
_cell.length_a   1.000
_cell.length_b   1.000
_cell.length_c   1.000
_cell.angle_alpha   90.00
_cell.angle_beta   90.00
_cell.angle_gamma   90.00
#
_symmetry.space_group_name_H-M   'P 1'
#
loop_
_entity.id
_entity.type
_entity.pdbx_description
1 polymer ?
#
loop_
_entity_poly.entity_id
_entity_poly.type
_entity_poly.pdbx_seq_one_letter_code
_entity_poly.pdbx_strand_id
1 'polypeptide(L)'
;MALTDEAIVKIKGMITSGELGPGDRLPKEADLAARLGLSRNSLREAVKALTLVNVLDVRHGDGTYVTSLDSAHLLDALSFMVDLHRDDSVLQFFEVRRLLEPGVAALAAARIGAEQLSALRQLCADLPPDAGVEELVANDLRFHRGIAEATGNQVVCSLLDGISGATQRARIWRGVTQAGAVERTLAEHSAILDAIELGDAEAARAWMTAHIAGVETWLRQAP
;
A
#
# COMPACT_ATOMS: atom_id res chain seq x y z
N MET A 1 7.61 0.90 -32.96
CA MET A 1 7.70 0.26 -31.64
C MET A 1 9.08 -0.38 -31.55
N ALA A 2 9.85 -0.12 -30.51
CA ALA A 2 11.15 -0.76 -30.36
C ALA A 2 10.96 -2.27 -30.18
N LEU A 3 11.93 -3.09 -30.63
CA LEU A 3 11.85 -4.56 -30.51
C LEU A 3 11.70 -5.02 -29.04
N THR A 4 12.16 -4.24 -28.11
CA THR A 4 11.97 -4.46 -26.66
C THR A 4 10.52 -4.25 -26.24
N ASP A 5 9.84 -3.21 -26.77
CA ASP A 5 8.42 -2.96 -26.48
C ASP A 5 7.53 -4.12 -26.94
N GLU A 6 7.85 -4.67 -28.12
CA GLU A 6 7.14 -5.85 -28.64
C GLU A 6 7.31 -7.07 -27.72
N ALA A 7 8.52 -7.26 -27.19
CA ALA A 7 8.80 -8.36 -26.25
C ALA A 7 8.01 -8.17 -24.92
N ILE A 8 7.95 -6.95 -24.40
CA ILE A 8 7.17 -6.61 -23.19
C ILE A 8 5.68 -6.91 -23.45
N VAL A 9 5.13 -6.47 -24.58
CA VAL A 9 3.71 -6.69 -24.93
C VAL A 9 3.39 -8.18 -25.02
N LYS A 10 4.27 -8.99 -25.63
CA LYS A 10 4.08 -10.43 -25.76
C LYS A 10 4.12 -11.14 -24.40
N ILE A 11 5.10 -10.83 -23.53
CA ILE A 11 5.16 -11.41 -22.18
C ILE A 11 3.93 -10.98 -21.36
N LYS A 12 3.55 -9.70 -21.42
CA LYS A 12 2.31 -9.20 -20.78
C LYS A 12 1.08 -9.97 -21.29
N GLY A 13 1.01 -10.25 -22.59
CA GLY A 13 -0.06 -11.05 -23.19
C GLY A 13 -0.17 -12.45 -22.59
N MET A 14 0.96 -13.14 -22.37
CA MET A 14 0.99 -14.46 -21.73
C MET A 14 0.46 -14.40 -20.28
N ILE A 15 0.78 -13.34 -19.55
CA ILE A 15 0.29 -13.15 -18.18
C ILE A 15 -1.21 -12.82 -18.18
N THR A 16 -1.64 -11.89 -19.01
CA THR A 16 -3.06 -11.44 -19.04
C THR A 16 -4.01 -12.49 -19.62
N SER A 17 -3.52 -13.42 -20.46
CA SER A 17 -4.29 -14.56 -20.95
C SER A 17 -4.39 -15.71 -19.96
N GLY A 18 -3.66 -15.66 -18.84
CA GLY A 18 -3.58 -16.73 -17.86
C GLY A 18 -2.65 -17.90 -18.27
N GLU A 19 -1.88 -17.75 -19.34
CA GLU A 19 -0.86 -18.73 -19.72
C GLU A 19 0.30 -18.79 -18.74
N LEU A 20 0.63 -17.65 -18.13
CA LEU A 20 1.58 -17.52 -17.02
C LEU A 20 0.87 -16.80 -15.86
N GLY A 21 0.78 -17.44 -14.72
CA GLY A 21 0.24 -16.88 -13.49
C GLY A 21 1.34 -16.48 -12.49
N PRO A 22 0.94 -15.81 -11.38
CA PRO A 22 1.85 -15.52 -10.28
C PRO A 22 2.56 -16.78 -9.78
N GLY A 23 3.89 -16.69 -9.64
CA GLY A 23 4.74 -17.80 -9.23
C GLY A 23 5.19 -18.73 -10.36
N ASP A 24 4.63 -18.59 -11.55
CA ASP A 24 5.02 -19.45 -12.69
C ASP A 24 6.41 -19.07 -13.22
N ARG A 25 7.14 -20.09 -13.60
CA ARG A 25 8.46 -19.95 -14.23
C ARG A 25 8.32 -19.69 -15.73
N LEU A 26 8.99 -18.67 -16.24
CA LEU A 26 9.10 -18.45 -17.67
C LEU A 26 9.86 -19.62 -18.34
N PRO A 27 9.51 -19.98 -19.59
CA PRO A 27 10.33 -20.88 -20.40
C PRO A 27 11.77 -20.37 -20.50
N LYS A 28 12.71 -21.28 -20.78
CA LYS A 28 14.12 -20.90 -20.99
C LYS A 28 14.23 -19.81 -22.05
N GLU A 29 15.14 -18.86 -21.85
CA GLU A 29 15.32 -17.67 -22.71
C GLU A 29 15.37 -18.03 -24.22
N ALA A 30 16.07 -19.11 -24.56
CA ALA A 30 16.20 -19.55 -25.96
C ALA A 30 14.86 -20.03 -26.56
N ASP A 31 14.11 -20.79 -25.77
CA ASP A 31 12.83 -21.36 -26.18
C ASP A 31 11.75 -20.28 -26.27
N LEU A 32 11.74 -19.37 -25.30
CA LEU A 32 10.80 -18.25 -25.26
C LEU A 32 11.06 -17.26 -26.40
N ALA A 33 12.32 -16.94 -26.69
CA ALA A 33 12.68 -16.08 -27.81
C ALA A 33 12.23 -16.70 -29.16
N ALA A 34 12.48 -17.98 -29.36
CA ALA A 34 12.05 -18.71 -30.58
C ALA A 34 10.52 -18.73 -30.69
N ARG A 35 9.82 -19.04 -29.61
CA ARG A 35 8.36 -19.11 -29.55
C ARG A 35 7.69 -17.76 -29.86
N LEU A 36 8.25 -16.67 -29.34
CA LEU A 36 7.72 -15.31 -29.52
C LEU A 36 8.20 -14.66 -30.82
N GLY A 37 9.12 -15.29 -31.58
CA GLY A 37 9.71 -14.70 -32.78
C GLY A 37 10.58 -13.48 -32.51
N LEU A 38 11.31 -13.50 -31.39
CA LEU A 38 12.11 -12.36 -30.90
C LEU A 38 13.60 -12.70 -30.87
N SER A 39 14.45 -11.65 -30.94
CA SER A 39 15.87 -11.86 -30.68
C SER A 39 16.09 -12.11 -29.18
N ARG A 40 17.10 -12.93 -28.82
CA ARG A 40 17.47 -13.16 -27.42
C ARG A 40 17.81 -11.85 -26.70
N ASN A 41 18.42 -10.90 -27.38
CA ASN A 41 18.77 -9.61 -26.82
C ASN A 41 17.51 -8.79 -26.47
N SER A 42 16.53 -8.70 -27.40
CA SER A 42 15.26 -8.01 -27.14
C SER A 42 14.48 -8.64 -25.99
N LEU A 43 14.46 -9.98 -25.89
CA LEU A 43 13.84 -10.68 -24.79
C LEU A 43 14.54 -10.38 -23.45
N ARG A 44 15.88 -10.37 -23.42
CA ARG A 44 16.64 -10.09 -22.21
C ARG A 44 16.42 -8.67 -21.71
N GLU A 45 16.38 -7.68 -22.62
CA GLU A 45 16.08 -6.30 -22.24
C GLU A 45 14.63 -6.15 -21.75
N ALA A 46 13.67 -6.86 -22.34
CA ALA A 46 12.29 -6.89 -21.84
C ALA A 46 12.19 -7.53 -20.44
N VAL A 47 12.89 -8.64 -20.21
CA VAL A 47 12.96 -9.28 -18.89
C VAL A 47 13.54 -8.31 -17.85
N LYS A 48 14.64 -7.61 -18.15
CA LYS A 48 15.22 -6.60 -17.26
C LYS A 48 14.21 -5.48 -16.96
N ALA A 49 13.53 -4.95 -17.98
CA ALA A 49 12.53 -3.90 -17.80
C ALA A 49 11.36 -4.37 -16.93
N LEU A 50 10.86 -5.60 -17.16
CA LEU A 50 9.78 -6.19 -16.38
C LEU A 50 10.22 -6.54 -14.94
N THR A 51 11.50 -6.84 -14.74
CA THR A 51 12.08 -7.03 -13.39
C THR A 51 12.19 -5.70 -12.66
N LEU A 52 12.56 -4.62 -13.34
CA LEU A 52 12.64 -3.29 -12.74
C LEU A 52 11.28 -2.80 -12.20
N VAL A 53 10.18 -3.16 -12.89
CA VAL A 53 8.81 -2.85 -12.45
C VAL A 53 8.17 -3.99 -11.67
N ASN A 54 8.97 -4.95 -11.21
CA ASN A 54 8.57 -6.08 -10.36
C ASN A 54 7.43 -6.95 -10.92
N VAL A 55 7.31 -7.04 -12.23
CA VAL A 55 6.42 -8.02 -12.90
C VAL A 55 7.10 -9.39 -12.99
N LEU A 56 8.43 -9.40 -13.11
CA LEU A 56 9.25 -10.61 -13.15
C LEU A 56 10.31 -10.59 -12.03
N ASP A 57 10.66 -11.77 -11.54
CA ASP A 57 11.75 -12.01 -10.58
C ASP A 57 12.79 -12.94 -11.21
N VAL A 58 14.05 -12.50 -11.27
CA VAL A 58 15.18 -13.28 -11.82
C VAL A 58 15.96 -13.93 -10.70
N ARG A 59 15.82 -15.23 -10.53
CA ARG A 59 16.55 -16.03 -9.55
C ARG A 59 17.80 -16.61 -10.18
N HIS A 60 18.95 -16.13 -9.72
CA HIS A 60 20.26 -16.55 -10.26
C HIS A 60 20.45 -18.07 -10.19
N GLY A 61 20.78 -18.68 -11.35
CA GLY A 61 20.98 -20.12 -11.47
C GLY A 61 19.71 -20.97 -11.53
N ASP A 62 18.55 -20.39 -11.29
CA ASP A 62 17.26 -21.09 -11.30
C ASP A 62 16.40 -20.68 -12.50
N GLY A 63 16.00 -19.43 -12.61
CA GLY A 63 15.17 -18.97 -13.73
C GLY A 63 14.53 -17.62 -13.49
N THR A 64 13.60 -17.27 -14.38
CA THR A 64 12.78 -16.07 -14.27
C THR A 64 11.35 -16.48 -13.94
N TYR A 65 10.72 -15.81 -12.99
CA TYR A 65 9.40 -16.12 -12.48
C TYR A 65 8.48 -14.91 -12.57
N VAL A 66 7.18 -15.14 -12.77
CA VAL A 66 6.17 -14.10 -12.58
C VAL A 66 6.04 -13.84 -11.09
N THR A 67 6.06 -12.56 -10.67
CA THR A 67 5.87 -12.17 -9.26
C THR A 67 4.43 -12.38 -8.82
N SER A 68 4.10 -12.02 -7.57
CA SER A 68 2.71 -11.96 -7.10
C SER A 68 1.84 -10.98 -7.88
N LEU A 69 2.45 -10.11 -8.73
CA LEU A 69 1.82 -8.99 -9.43
C LEU A 69 1.16 -8.00 -8.46
N ASP A 70 1.60 -8.03 -7.21
CA ASP A 70 1.13 -7.12 -6.18
C ASP A 70 1.67 -5.71 -6.46
N SER A 71 0.78 -4.73 -6.43
CA SER A 71 1.13 -3.33 -6.69
C SER A 71 1.94 -2.68 -5.55
N ALA A 72 2.14 -3.37 -4.42
CA ALA A 72 2.96 -2.89 -3.31
C ALA A 72 4.37 -2.48 -3.76
N HIS A 73 4.98 -3.22 -4.66
CA HIS A 73 6.33 -2.95 -5.16
C HIS A 73 6.44 -1.76 -6.14
N LEU A 74 5.34 -1.36 -6.80
CA LEU A 74 5.31 -0.12 -7.59
C LEU A 74 5.54 1.11 -6.70
N LEU A 75 5.20 1.00 -5.43
CA LEU A 75 5.28 2.07 -4.44
C LEU A 75 6.63 2.10 -3.72
N ASP A 76 7.43 1.03 -3.78
CA ASP A 76 8.82 1.04 -3.31
C ASP A 76 9.64 2.08 -4.09
N ALA A 77 9.37 2.24 -5.40
CA ALA A 77 10.00 3.28 -6.21
C ALA A 77 9.55 4.69 -5.81
N LEU A 78 8.29 4.88 -5.45
CA LEU A 78 7.79 6.14 -4.90
C LEU A 78 8.39 6.42 -3.51
N SER A 79 8.45 5.43 -2.63
CA SER A 79 9.07 5.56 -1.31
C SER A 79 10.56 5.92 -1.43
N PHE A 80 11.29 5.33 -2.37
CA PHE A 80 12.67 5.68 -2.64
C PHE A 80 12.83 7.12 -3.16
N MET A 81 11.95 7.58 -4.05
CA MET A 81 11.95 8.98 -4.51
C MET A 81 11.69 9.95 -3.37
N VAL A 82 10.88 9.55 -2.40
CA VAL A 82 10.58 10.33 -1.19
C VAL A 82 11.79 10.43 -0.27
N ASP A 83 12.49 9.31 -0.06
CA ASP A 83 13.72 9.29 0.76
C ASP A 83 14.82 10.17 0.17
N LEU A 84 14.77 10.44 -1.14
CA LEU A 84 15.67 11.38 -1.82
C LEU A 84 15.28 12.86 -1.65
N HIS A 85 14.00 13.14 -1.35
CA HIS A 85 13.50 14.51 -1.15
C HIS A 85 13.34 14.78 0.35
N ARG A 86 14.39 15.30 0.98
CA ARG A 86 14.46 15.57 2.42
C ARG A 86 13.51 16.71 2.84
N ASP A 87 12.91 16.53 3.99
CA ASP A 87 12.23 17.45 4.92
C ASP A 87 10.79 17.92 4.60
N ASP A 88 10.40 18.31 3.40
CA ASP A 88 9.02 18.75 3.10
C ASP A 88 8.08 17.60 2.64
N SER A 89 8.63 16.45 2.32
CA SER A 89 7.88 15.34 1.73
C SER A 89 6.86 14.71 2.68
N VAL A 90 7.13 14.65 3.98
CA VAL A 90 6.23 14.02 4.96
C VAL A 90 4.86 14.70 5.00
N LEU A 91 4.81 16.03 4.99
CA LEU A 91 3.55 16.78 4.94
C LEU A 91 2.78 16.53 3.64
N GLN A 92 3.46 16.41 2.51
CA GLN A 92 2.85 16.07 1.24
C GLN A 92 2.22 14.67 1.26
N PHE A 93 2.83 13.70 1.97
CA PHE A 93 2.23 12.38 2.18
C PHE A 93 0.97 12.43 3.06
N PHE A 94 0.97 13.24 4.11
CA PHE A 94 -0.25 13.46 4.90
C PHE A 94 -1.34 14.15 4.09
N GLU A 95 -0.99 15.05 3.17
CA GLU A 95 -1.93 15.66 2.24
C GLU A 95 -2.56 14.59 1.32
N VAL A 96 -1.76 13.70 0.74
CA VAL A 96 -2.26 12.58 -0.09
C VAL A 96 -3.14 11.63 0.73
N ARG A 97 -2.76 11.29 1.95
CA ARG A 97 -3.59 10.50 2.87
C ARG A 97 -4.94 11.17 3.12
N ARG A 98 -4.94 12.48 3.40
CA ARG A 98 -6.16 13.27 3.63
C ARG A 98 -7.05 13.36 2.38
N LEU A 99 -6.49 13.27 1.18
CA LEU A 99 -7.26 13.21 -0.07
C LEU A 99 -7.87 11.83 -0.31
N LEU A 100 -7.19 10.74 0.04
CA LEU A 100 -7.59 9.38 -0.29
C LEU A 100 -8.37 8.69 0.83
N GLU A 101 -7.85 8.65 2.06
CA GLU A 101 -8.36 7.80 3.12
C GLU A 101 -9.77 8.15 3.60
N PRO A 102 -10.22 9.42 3.63
CA PRO A 102 -11.62 9.72 3.92
C PRO A 102 -12.61 9.10 2.92
N GLY A 103 -12.25 9.09 1.64
CA GLY A 103 -13.03 8.41 0.60
C GLY A 103 -13.03 6.89 0.76
N VAL A 104 -11.89 6.34 1.19
CA VAL A 104 -11.74 4.91 1.50
C VAL A 104 -12.58 4.51 2.70
N ALA A 105 -12.59 5.29 3.78
CA ALA A 105 -13.43 5.04 4.95
C ALA A 105 -14.93 5.09 4.60
N ALA A 106 -15.35 6.07 3.80
CA ALA A 106 -16.71 6.15 3.32
C ALA A 106 -17.12 4.93 2.46
N LEU A 107 -16.20 4.44 1.63
CA LEU A 107 -16.43 3.25 0.80
C LEU A 107 -16.47 1.98 1.65
N ALA A 108 -15.62 1.89 2.67
CA ALA A 108 -15.60 0.79 3.63
C ALA A 108 -16.93 0.71 4.40
N ALA A 109 -17.50 1.85 4.82
CA ALA A 109 -18.81 1.90 5.50
C ALA A 109 -19.93 1.25 4.67
N ALA A 110 -19.83 1.32 3.34
CA ALA A 110 -20.83 0.70 2.45
C ALA A 110 -20.56 -0.79 2.14
N ARG A 111 -19.39 -1.33 2.48
CA ARG A 111 -18.94 -2.64 1.97
C ARG A 111 -18.44 -3.61 3.02
N ILE A 112 -18.04 -3.13 4.20
CA ILE A 112 -17.42 -3.94 5.23
C ILE A 112 -18.32 -5.09 5.66
N GLY A 113 -17.74 -6.29 5.77
CA GLY A 113 -18.43 -7.44 6.36
C GLY A 113 -18.27 -7.47 7.89
N ALA A 114 -19.21 -8.14 8.56
CA ALA A 114 -19.23 -8.26 10.02
C ALA A 114 -17.92 -8.86 10.59
N GLU A 115 -17.33 -9.83 9.91
CA GLU A 115 -16.06 -10.45 10.30
C GLU A 115 -14.90 -9.48 10.25
N GLN A 116 -14.79 -8.68 9.17
CA GLN A 116 -13.75 -7.66 9.01
C GLN A 116 -13.90 -6.55 10.06
N LEU A 117 -15.13 -6.09 10.30
CA LEU A 117 -15.42 -5.09 11.34
C LEU A 117 -15.03 -5.60 12.72
N SER A 118 -15.39 -6.84 13.05
CA SER A 118 -15.01 -7.49 14.31
C SER A 118 -13.48 -7.56 14.46
N ALA A 119 -12.77 -7.94 13.40
CA ALA A 119 -11.31 -8.00 13.43
C ALA A 119 -10.67 -6.61 13.67
N LEU A 120 -11.21 -5.55 13.08
CA LEU A 120 -10.74 -4.17 13.33
C LEU A 120 -11.04 -3.69 14.76
N ARG A 121 -12.21 -4.04 15.30
CA ARG A 121 -12.54 -3.75 16.71
C ARG A 121 -11.57 -4.47 17.65
N GLN A 122 -11.30 -5.74 17.38
CA GLN A 122 -10.35 -6.53 18.17
C GLN A 122 -8.94 -5.96 18.08
N LEU A 123 -8.49 -5.56 16.89
CA LEU A 123 -7.19 -4.92 16.68
C LEU A 123 -7.01 -3.68 17.57
N CYS A 124 -8.04 -2.84 17.70
CA CYS A 124 -7.99 -1.67 18.57
C CYS A 124 -8.05 -2.06 20.06
N ALA A 125 -8.83 -3.08 20.43
CA ALA A 125 -8.99 -3.53 21.80
C ALA A 125 -7.75 -4.26 22.35
N ASP A 126 -7.01 -4.93 21.50
CA ASP A 126 -5.79 -5.68 21.86
C ASP A 126 -4.59 -4.78 22.16
N LEU A 127 -4.66 -3.50 21.83
CA LEU A 127 -3.59 -2.57 22.16
C LEU A 127 -3.59 -2.25 23.65
N PRO A 128 -2.53 -2.60 24.41
CA PRO A 128 -2.49 -2.32 25.84
C PRO A 128 -2.51 -0.80 26.11
N PRO A 129 -3.07 -0.35 27.25
CA PRO A 129 -3.08 1.07 27.60
C PRO A 129 -1.69 1.67 27.80
N ASP A 130 -0.70 0.83 28.09
CA ASP A 130 0.72 1.18 28.27
C ASP A 130 1.57 0.79 27.06
N ALA A 131 0.94 0.54 25.91
CA ALA A 131 1.63 0.21 24.67
C ALA A 131 2.69 1.22 24.31
N GLY A 132 3.83 0.72 23.86
CA GLY A 132 4.90 1.56 23.32
C GLY A 132 4.47 2.27 22.02
N VAL A 133 5.12 3.39 21.72
CA VAL A 133 4.80 4.18 20.53
C VAL A 133 4.96 3.37 19.23
N GLU A 134 5.95 2.50 19.15
CA GLU A 134 6.17 1.65 17.99
C GLU A 134 5.01 0.65 17.79
N GLU A 135 4.49 0.11 18.89
CA GLU A 135 3.36 -0.81 18.88
C GLU A 135 2.07 -0.08 18.48
N LEU A 136 1.85 1.13 19.00
CA LEU A 136 0.75 1.99 18.56
C LEU A 136 0.81 2.27 17.06
N VAL A 137 1.97 2.64 16.53
CA VAL A 137 2.12 2.95 15.10
C VAL A 137 1.93 1.71 14.24
N ALA A 138 2.42 0.54 14.69
CA ALA A 138 2.16 -0.71 13.99
C ALA A 138 0.67 -1.09 14.00
N ASN A 139 -0.05 -0.83 15.10
CA ASN A 139 -1.49 -1.00 15.20
C ASN A 139 -2.24 -0.05 14.25
N ASP A 140 -1.87 1.24 14.25
CA ASP A 140 -2.42 2.27 13.38
C ASP A 140 -2.25 1.94 11.88
N LEU A 141 -1.08 1.43 11.47
CA LEU A 141 -0.86 0.96 10.10
C LEU A 141 -1.80 -0.18 9.72
N ARG A 142 -1.97 -1.18 10.60
CA ARG A 142 -2.90 -2.30 10.38
C ARG A 142 -4.36 -1.84 10.34
N PHE A 143 -4.73 -0.85 11.16
CA PHE A 143 -6.06 -0.26 11.17
C PHE A 143 -6.41 0.37 9.81
N HIS A 144 -5.58 1.26 9.30
CA HIS A 144 -5.79 1.90 8.01
C HIS A 144 -5.81 0.89 6.85
N ARG A 145 -4.92 -0.11 6.90
CA ARG A 145 -4.91 -1.20 5.93
C ARG A 145 -6.20 -2.01 5.95
N GLY A 146 -6.69 -2.39 7.12
CA GLY A 146 -7.94 -3.16 7.25
C GLY A 146 -9.17 -2.40 6.72
N ILE A 147 -9.23 -1.07 6.92
CA ILE A 147 -10.27 -0.22 6.30
C ILE A 147 -10.13 -0.23 4.77
N ALA A 148 -8.91 -0.15 4.24
CA ALA A 148 -8.68 -0.22 2.80
C ALA A 148 -9.10 -1.59 2.21
N GLU A 149 -8.76 -2.68 2.88
CA GLU A 149 -9.13 -4.05 2.50
C GLU A 149 -10.65 -4.25 2.46
N ALA A 150 -11.40 -3.61 3.39
CA ALA A 150 -12.85 -3.64 3.41
C ALA A 150 -13.49 -3.02 2.16
N THR A 151 -12.78 -2.19 1.41
CA THR A 151 -13.26 -1.65 0.13
C THR A 151 -13.29 -2.70 -0.99
N GLY A 152 -12.56 -3.81 -0.86
CA GLY A 152 -12.36 -4.81 -1.92
C GLY A 152 -11.51 -4.32 -3.09
N ASN A 153 -10.88 -3.14 -2.99
CA ASN A 153 -10.07 -2.56 -4.06
C ASN A 153 -8.58 -2.70 -3.76
N GLN A 154 -7.95 -3.70 -4.36
CA GLN A 154 -6.52 -4.01 -4.16
C GLN A 154 -5.60 -2.85 -4.57
N VAL A 155 -5.98 -2.05 -5.59
CA VAL A 155 -5.19 -0.89 -6.01
C VAL A 155 -5.16 0.17 -4.90
N VAL A 156 -6.30 0.40 -4.23
CA VAL A 156 -6.39 1.31 -3.07
C VAL A 156 -5.51 0.79 -1.92
N CYS A 157 -5.57 -0.49 -1.60
CA CYS A 157 -4.75 -1.11 -0.56
C CYS A 157 -3.26 -0.85 -0.84
N SER A 158 -2.81 -1.14 -2.04
CA SER A 158 -1.41 -0.97 -2.43
C SER A 158 -0.97 0.49 -2.39
N LEU A 159 -1.79 1.42 -2.90
CA LEU A 159 -1.49 2.86 -2.83
C LEU A 159 -1.31 3.32 -1.38
N LEU A 160 -2.19 2.89 -0.48
CA LEU A 160 -2.11 3.28 0.93
C LEU A 160 -0.93 2.63 1.65
N ASP A 161 -0.59 1.38 1.36
CA ASP A 161 0.60 0.73 1.91
C ASP A 161 1.88 1.51 1.59
N GLY A 162 2.07 1.90 0.32
CA GLY A 162 3.23 2.67 -0.08
C GLY A 162 3.33 4.06 0.55
N ILE A 163 2.19 4.73 0.74
CA ILE A 163 2.14 6.05 1.38
C ILE A 163 2.35 5.94 2.90
N SER A 164 1.83 4.88 3.51
CA SER A 164 1.87 4.68 4.96
C SER A 164 3.28 4.52 5.50
N GLY A 165 4.16 3.81 4.79
CA GLY A 165 5.57 3.66 5.15
C GLY A 165 6.30 4.99 5.30
N ALA A 166 6.07 5.92 4.36
CA ALA A 166 6.70 7.24 4.38
C ALA A 166 6.30 8.11 5.57
N THR A 167 5.12 7.87 6.15
CA THR A 167 4.62 8.64 7.31
C THR A 167 4.93 8.01 8.67
N GLN A 168 5.49 6.80 8.70
CA GLN A 168 5.71 6.04 9.93
C GLN A 168 6.60 6.78 10.93
N ARG A 169 7.74 7.32 10.49
CA ARG A 169 8.68 8.07 11.35
C ARG A 169 8.03 9.27 12.02
N ALA A 170 7.19 10.01 11.28
CA ALA A 170 6.47 11.17 11.81
C ALA A 170 5.44 10.77 12.88
N ARG A 171 4.75 9.64 12.70
CA ARG A 171 3.81 9.10 13.69
C ARG A 171 4.53 8.66 14.97
N ILE A 172 5.69 8.00 14.85
CA ILE A 172 6.52 7.62 16.00
C ILE A 172 6.95 8.88 16.75
N TRP A 173 7.46 9.89 16.06
CA TRP A 173 7.88 11.14 16.67
C TRP A 173 6.73 11.85 17.41
N ARG A 174 5.54 11.91 16.80
CA ARG A 174 4.34 12.42 17.46
C ARG A 174 3.99 11.63 18.72
N GLY A 175 4.00 10.32 18.65
CA GLY A 175 3.68 9.47 19.80
C GLY A 175 4.63 9.64 20.96
N VAL A 176 5.92 9.90 20.69
CA VAL A 176 6.93 10.15 21.74
C VAL A 176 6.80 11.54 22.35
N THR A 177 6.42 12.56 21.57
CA THR A 177 6.54 13.98 21.99
C THR A 177 5.20 14.62 22.33
N GLN A 178 4.07 14.09 21.85
CA GLN A 178 2.74 14.63 22.14
C GLN A 178 2.03 13.83 23.24
N ALA A 179 1.86 14.44 24.40
CA ALA A 179 1.07 13.84 25.49
C ALA A 179 -0.38 13.55 25.05
N GLY A 180 -0.90 12.38 25.42
CA GLY A 180 -2.26 11.95 25.08
C GLY A 180 -2.47 11.58 23.62
N ALA A 181 -1.39 11.36 22.85
CA ALA A 181 -1.48 10.95 21.44
C ALA A 181 -2.10 9.55 21.28
N VAL A 182 -1.78 8.62 22.20
CA VAL A 182 -2.29 7.25 22.18
C VAL A 182 -3.80 7.24 22.41
N GLU A 183 -4.26 7.83 23.50
CA GLU A 183 -5.68 7.86 23.87
C GLU A 183 -6.52 8.56 22.80
N ARG A 184 -6.00 9.64 22.22
CA ARG A 184 -6.68 10.35 21.13
C ARG A 184 -6.78 9.48 19.88
N THR A 185 -5.70 8.82 19.47
CA THR A 185 -5.70 7.95 18.30
C THR A 185 -6.73 6.84 18.46
N LEU A 186 -6.76 6.17 19.62
CA LEU A 186 -7.73 5.10 19.88
C LEU A 186 -9.18 5.61 19.90
N ALA A 187 -9.44 6.78 20.48
CA ALA A 187 -10.77 7.38 20.47
C ALA A 187 -11.22 7.75 19.05
N GLU A 188 -10.32 8.28 18.22
CA GLU A 188 -10.58 8.59 16.82
C GLU A 188 -10.83 7.31 15.99
N HIS A 189 -10.05 6.25 16.21
CA HIS A 189 -10.27 4.94 15.57
C HIS A 189 -11.64 4.35 15.95
N SER A 190 -12.03 4.43 17.24
CA SER A 190 -13.36 3.99 17.68
C SER A 190 -14.46 4.75 16.95
N ALA A 191 -14.37 6.08 16.86
CA ALA A 191 -15.38 6.89 16.19
C ALA A 191 -15.48 6.59 14.69
N ILE A 192 -14.34 6.30 14.02
CA ILE A 192 -14.33 5.85 12.64
C ILE A 192 -15.05 4.51 12.49
N LEU A 193 -14.76 3.53 13.36
CA LEU A 193 -15.41 2.22 13.32
C LEU A 193 -16.89 2.30 13.65
N ASP A 194 -17.31 3.17 14.57
CA ASP A 194 -18.72 3.40 14.91
C ASP A 194 -19.49 3.90 13.68
N ALA A 195 -18.92 4.87 12.96
CA ALA A 195 -19.51 5.37 11.72
C ALA A 195 -19.56 4.30 10.60
N ILE A 196 -18.50 3.50 10.47
CA ILE A 196 -18.44 2.40 9.50
C ILE A 196 -19.49 1.32 9.84
N GLU A 197 -19.65 0.96 11.11
CA GLU A 197 -20.63 -0.02 11.57
C GLU A 197 -22.08 0.40 11.30
N LEU A 198 -22.36 1.71 11.46
CA LEU A 198 -23.66 2.29 11.13
C LEU A 198 -23.92 2.42 9.63
N GLY A 199 -22.91 2.17 8.79
CA GLY A 199 -23.00 2.42 7.34
C GLY A 199 -23.04 3.91 6.99
N ASP A 200 -22.67 4.79 7.93
CA ASP A 200 -22.68 6.25 7.72
C ASP A 200 -21.38 6.68 7.02
N ALA A 201 -21.43 6.71 5.69
CA ALA A 201 -20.31 7.05 4.83
C ALA A 201 -19.79 8.49 5.07
N GLU A 202 -20.67 9.44 5.38
CA GLU A 202 -20.27 10.83 5.59
C GLU A 202 -19.63 11.03 6.96
N ALA A 203 -20.16 10.39 8.01
CA ALA A 203 -19.53 10.39 9.33
C ALA A 203 -18.15 9.68 9.29
N ALA A 204 -18.04 8.53 8.60
CA ALA A 204 -16.77 7.84 8.43
C ALA A 204 -15.73 8.71 7.70
N ARG A 205 -16.13 9.40 6.65
CA ARG A 205 -15.33 10.40 5.94
C ARG A 205 -14.85 11.51 6.86
N ALA A 206 -15.76 12.10 7.62
CA ALA A 206 -15.47 13.23 8.51
C ALA A 206 -14.48 12.85 9.62
N TRP A 207 -14.71 11.71 10.28
CA TRP A 207 -13.82 11.21 11.33
C TRP A 207 -12.43 10.86 10.80
N MET A 208 -12.33 10.20 9.65
CA MET A 208 -11.03 9.90 9.01
C MET A 208 -10.30 11.18 8.63
N THR A 209 -11.00 12.19 8.12
CA THR A 209 -10.41 13.51 7.81
C THR A 209 -9.85 14.16 9.08
N ALA A 210 -10.61 14.18 10.17
CA ALA A 210 -10.20 14.76 11.43
C ALA A 210 -8.98 14.04 12.03
N HIS A 211 -8.97 12.70 11.97
CA HIS A 211 -7.88 11.86 12.42
C HIS A 211 -6.57 12.19 11.70
N ILE A 212 -6.55 12.21 10.37
CA ILE A 212 -5.35 12.52 9.59
C ILE A 212 -4.92 13.97 9.77
N ALA A 213 -5.87 14.92 9.74
CA ALA A 213 -5.59 16.34 9.92
C ALA A 213 -5.01 16.65 11.31
N GLY A 214 -5.36 15.87 12.34
CA GLY A 214 -4.79 15.99 13.69
C GLY A 214 -3.28 15.74 13.70
N VAL A 215 -2.79 14.75 12.98
CA VAL A 215 -1.35 14.45 12.82
C VAL A 215 -0.66 15.54 12.00
N GLU A 216 -1.25 15.91 10.85
CA GLU A 216 -0.71 16.95 9.96
C GLU A 216 -0.56 18.30 10.70
N THR A 217 -1.58 18.70 11.44
CA THR A 217 -1.57 19.96 12.21
C THR A 217 -0.46 19.95 13.26
N TRP A 218 -0.32 18.83 13.98
CA TRP A 218 0.74 18.69 14.96
C TRP A 218 2.12 18.79 14.30
N LEU A 219 2.35 18.12 13.17
CA LEU A 219 3.63 18.18 12.43
C LEU A 219 3.99 19.60 11.99
N ARG A 220 3.01 20.40 11.57
CA ARG A 220 3.24 21.82 11.19
C ARG A 220 3.61 22.72 12.37
N GLN A 221 3.28 22.32 13.60
CA GLN A 221 3.53 23.08 14.82
C GLN A 221 4.72 22.56 15.62
N ALA A 222 5.19 21.36 15.29
CA ALA A 222 6.32 20.74 15.97
C ALA A 222 7.60 21.53 15.71
N PRO A 223 8.45 21.73 16.74
CA PRO A 223 9.69 22.50 16.64
C PRO A 223 10.74 21.85 15.76
#